data_2751300d10a8b1e1d4a216b26a55bd5c
#
_entry.id   2751300d10a8b1e1d4a216b26a55bd5c
#
_cell.length_a   1.000
_cell.length_b   1.000
_cell.length_c   1.000
_cell.angle_alpha   90.00
_cell.angle_beta   90.00
_cell.angle_gamma   90.00
#
_symmetry.space_group_name_H-M   'P 1'
#
loop_
_entity.id
_entity.type
_entity.pdbx_description
1 polymer ?
#
loop_
_entity_poly.entity_id
_entity_poly.type
_entity_poly.pdbx_seq_one_letter_code
_entity_poly.pdbx_strand_id
1 'polypeptide(L)'
;MSLNLVPAGKDLPNDFNVIIEIPMRGDPIKYEVDKESGAMFVDRFMSTAMHYPCNYGYIPHTLSEDGDPVDVLVITPVALITGVVVRCRTIGMLQMTDEAGVDAKLLAVPVDKLCNMYKNVQKPQDLPALTLAQISHFFEHYKDLEIGKWVKVEGWVDADAAKAEIMAGVERYNAAKDKPAF
;
A
#
# COMPACT_ATOMS: atom_id res chain seq x y z
N MET A 1 9.16 13.42 -13.80
CA MET A 1 8.98 13.58 -12.33
C MET A 1 9.83 12.49 -11.71
N SER A 2 10.75 12.80 -10.81
CA SER A 2 11.68 11.80 -10.26
C SER A 2 11.11 11.29 -8.95
N LEU A 3 10.40 10.17 -8.97
CA LEU A 3 9.75 9.59 -7.80
C LEU A 3 10.78 9.17 -6.73
N ASN A 4 11.97 8.79 -7.15
CA ASN A 4 13.08 8.42 -6.26
C ASN A 4 13.64 9.58 -5.40
N LEU A 5 13.22 10.82 -5.64
CA LEU A 5 13.56 11.98 -4.80
C LEU A 5 12.52 12.25 -3.71
N VAL A 6 11.41 11.52 -3.69
CA VAL A 6 10.39 11.65 -2.66
C VAL A 6 10.88 10.96 -1.38
N PRO A 7 11.04 11.65 -0.25
CA PRO A 7 11.45 11.00 1.00
C PRO A 7 10.35 10.09 1.53
N ALA A 8 10.72 9.06 2.31
CA ALA A 8 9.77 8.15 2.95
C ALA A 8 8.73 8.87 3.81
N GLY A 9 9.10 9.95 4.46
CA GLY A 9 8.17 10.72 5.28
C GLY A 9 8.86 11.84 6.04
N LYS A 10 8.04 12.61 6.73
CA LYS A 10 8.48 13.75 7.53
C LYS A 10 8.75 13.35 8.99
N ASP A 11 7.99 12.42 9.52
CA ASP A 11 8.07 11.96 10.93
C ASP A 11 7.66 10.48 11.01
N LEU A 12 8.57 9.60 10.54
CA LEU A 12 8.34 8.15 10.56
C LEU A 12 8.26 7.60 11.98
N PRO A 13 7.35 6.69 12.24
CA PRO A 13 6.32 6.11 11.37
C PRO A 13 4.97 6.83 11.40
N ASN A 14 4.87 8.06 11.94
CA ASN A 14 3.59 8.74 12.20
C ASN A 14 3.10 9.61 11.04
N ASP A 15 4.01 10.09 10.18
CA ASP A 15 3.73 10.96 9.03
C ASP A 15 4.68 10.55 7.90
N PHE A 16 4.15 9.81 6.93
CA PHE A 16 4.89 9.25 5.81
C PHE A 16 4.25 9.60 4.47
N ASN A 17 5.03 9.52 3.42
CA ASN A 17 4.59 9.72 2.05
C ASN A 17 4.20 8.39 1.41
N VAL A 18 3.12 8.40 0.66
CA VAL A 18 2.71 7.28 -0.19
C VAL A 18 2.67 7.77 -1.63
N ILE A 19 3.36 7.07 -2.51
CA ILE A 19 3.26 7.26 -3.96
C ILE A 19 2.16 6.32 -4.44
N ILE A 20 1.12 6.88 -5.04
CA ILE A 20 -0.03 6.10 -5.53
C ILE A 20 0.32 5.46 -6.86
N GLU A 21 0.17 4.16 -6.96
CA GLU A 21 0.30 3.39 -8.19
C GLU A 21 -1.05 3.15 -8.83
N ILE A 22 -2.02 2.66 -8.06
CA ILE A 22 -3.32 2.24 -8.57
C ILE A 22 -4.43 3.06 -7.92
N PRO A 23 -5.21 3.80 -8.71
CA PRO A 23 -6.36 4.55 -8.23
C PRO A 23 -7.48 3.64 -7.70
N MET A 24 -8.15 4.08 -6.65
CA MET A 24 -9.39 3.47 -6.17
C MET A 24 -10.43 3.39 -7.30
N ARG A 25 -11.02 2.19 -7.49
CA ARG A 25 -12.05 1.92 -8.51
C ARG A 25 -11.64 2.24 -9.95
N GLY A 26 -10.33 2.33 -10.20
CA GLY A 26 -9.80 2.41 -11.56
C GLY A 26 -9.99 1.09 -12.33
N ASP A 27 -9.70 1.10 -13.63
CA ASP A 27 -9.71 -0.12 -14.43
C ASP A 27 -8.76 -1.18 -13.83
N PRO A 28 -9.01 -2.47 -14.07
CA PRO A 28 -8.21 -3.55 -13.50
C PRO A 28 -6.83 -3.66 -14.18
N ILE A 29 -6.03 -2.65 -13.99
CA ILE A 29 -4.64 -2.55 -14.47
C ILE A 29 -3.74 -2.42 -13.25
N LYS A 30 -2.73 -3.29 -13.14
CA LYS A 30 -1.67 -3.13 -12.16
C LYS A 30 -0.60 -2.20 -12.75
N TYR A 31 -0.42 -1.06 -12.10
CA TYR A 31 0.71 -0.18 -12.32
C TYR A 31 1.74 -0.43 -11.23
N GLU A 32 3.01 -0.32 -11.57
CA GLU A 32 4.13 -0.55 -10.66
C GLU A 32 5.28 0.40 -10.99
N VAL A 33 5.96 0.88 -9.97
CA VAL A 33 7.20 1.64 -10.16
C VAL A 33 8.32 0.71 -10.61
N ASP A 34 8.98 1.05 -11.71
CA ASP A 34 10.15 0.31 -12.18
C ASP A 34 11.37 0.62 -11.31
N LYS A 35 11.98 -0.43 -10.75
CA LYS A 35 13.08 -0.33 -9.77
C LYS A 35 14.36 0.30 -10.33
N GLU A 36 14.55 0.25 -11.65
CA GLU A 36 15.74 0.80 -12.31
C GLU A 36 15.57 2.27 -12.69
N SER A 37 14.44 2.60 -13.31
CA SER A 37 14.18 3.93 -13.84
C SER A 37 13.40 4.84 -12.92
N GLY A 38 12.70 4.28 -11.92
CA GLY A 38 11.75 5.01 -11.06
C GLY A 38 10.52 5.54 -11.82
N ALA A 39 10.25 5.04 -13.03
CA ALA A 39 9.08 5.41 -13.81
C ALA A 39 7.91 4.47 -13.51
N MET A 40 6.69 4.95 -13.73
CA MET A 40 5.49 4.14 -13.57
C MET A 40 5.23 3.32 -14.82
N PHE A 41 5.16 1.99 -14.68
CA PHE A 41 4.91 1.04 -15.76
C PHE A 41 3.56 0.38 -15.60
N VAL A 42 3.00 -0.10 -16.70
CA VAL A 42 1.96 -1.12 -16.66
C VAL A 42 2.63 -2.46 -16.42
N ASP A 43 2.47 -3.04 -15.23
CA ASP A 43 2.94 -4.39 -14.93
C ASP A 43 2.08 -5.40 -15.70
N ARG A 44 0.77 -5.36 -15.51
CA ARG A 44 -0.17 -6.24 -16.23
C ARG A 44 -1.59 -5.73 -16.24
N PHE A 45 -2.36 -6.20 -17.21
CA PHE A 45 -3.82 -6.16 -17.15
C PHE A 45 -4.28 -7.32 -16.28
N MET A 46 -5.06 -7.03 -15.24
CA MET A 46 -5.49 -8.04 -14.28
C MET A 46 -6.52 -8.99 -14.90
N SER A 47 -6.46 -10.27 -14.55
CA SER A 47 -7.43 -11.27 -15.03
C SER A 47 -8.79 -11.14 -14.35
N THR A 48 -8.86 -10.55 -13.17
CA THR A 48 -10.11 -10.31 -12.44
C THR A 48 -10.90 -9.15 -13.03
N ALA A 49 -12.23 -9.21 -12.91
CA ALA A 49 -13.11 -8.07 -13.20
C ALA A 49 -13.31 -7.12 -12.00
N MET A 50 -12.70 -7.43 -10.85
CA MET A 50 -12.76 -6.58 -9.67
C MET A 50 -11.86 -5.35 -9.82
N HIS A 51 -12.25 -4.26 -9.15
CA HIS A 51 -11.48 -3.04 -9.05
C HIS A 51 -10.84 -2.92 -7.66
N TYR A 52 -9.67 -2.28 -7.57
CA TYR A 52 -9.08 -1.95 -6.26
C TYR A 52 -10.08 -1.15 -5.41
N PRO A 53 -10.39 -1.60 -4.19
CA PRO A 53 -11.42 -0.97 -3.35
C PRO A 53 -10.99 0.37 -2.74
N CYS A 54 -9.69 0.61 -2.66
CA CYS A 54 -9.06 1.85 -2.18
C CYS A 54 -7.83 2.18 -3.05
N ASN A 55 -7.27 3.38 -2.90
CA ASN A 55 -6.02 3.67 -3.60
C ASN A 55 -4.92 2.76 -3.06
N TYR A 56 -4.04 2.32 -3.94
CA TYR A 56 -2.91 1.45 -3.63
C TYR A 56 -1.62 2.12 -4.07
N GLY A 57 -0.59 1.98 -3.27
CA GLY A 57 0.72 2.53 -3.55
C GLY A 57 1.74 2.04 -2.54
N TYR A 58 2.85 2.74 -2.42
CA TYR A 58 3.97 2.32 -1.59
C TYR A 58 4.61 3.49 -0.85
N ILE A 59 5.37 3.17 0.21
CA ILE A 59 6.23 4.13 0.91
C ILE A 59 7.60 4.12 0.23
N PRO A 60 8.07 5.25 -0.35
CA PRO A 60 9.38 5.30 -0.97
C PRO A 60 10.51 5.06 0.06
N HIS A 61 11.64 4.53 -0.40
CA HIS A 61 12.81 4.22 0.44
C HIS A 61 12.50 3.25 1.58
N THR A 62 11.65 2.26 1.31
CA THR A 62 11.37 1.11 2.19
C THR A 62 11.52 -0.19 1.41
N LEU A 63 11.71 -1.30 2.11
CA LEU A 63 11.68 -2.65 1.55
C LEU A 63 10.87 -3.59 2.44
N SER A 64 9.99 -4.36 1.85
CA SER A 64 9.39 -5.55 2.43
C SER A 64 10.32 -6.76 2.32
N GLU A 65 9.92 -7.91 2.85
CA GLU A 65 10.76 -9.12 2.85
C GLU A 65 10.98 -9.70 1.45
N ASP A 66 10.05 -9.48 0.51
CA ASP A 66 10.14 -9.89 -0.89
C ASP A 66 11.02 -8.95 -1.76
N GLY A 67 11.49 -7.84 -1.20
CA GLY A 67 12.34 -6.85 -1.89
C GLY A 67 11.56 -5.79 -2.66
N ASP A 68 10.24 -5.76 -2.54
CA ASP A 68 9.39 -4.67 -3.02
C ASP A 68 9.23 -3.59 -1.94
N PRO A 69 8.83 -2.35 -2.28
CA PRO A 69 8.59 -1.34 -1.26
C PRO A 69 7.39 -1.72 -0.38
N VAL A 70 7.31 -1.13 0.81
CA VAL A 70 6.18 -1.39 1.72
C VAL A 70 4.88 -0.87 1.12
N ASP A 71 3.95 -1.77 0.87
CA ASP A 71 2.65 -1.51 0.26
C ASP A 71 1.66 -0.82 1.19
N VAL A 72 0.89 0.11 0.66
CA VAL A 72 -0.09 0.90 1.43
C VAL A 72 -1.43 1.00 0.72
N LEU A 73 -2.49 0.66 1.45
CA LEU A 73 -3.87 0.91 1.10
C LEU A 73 -4.28 2.28 1.67
N VAL A 74 -4.63 3.24 0.82
CA VAL A 74 -4.96 4.60 1.25
C VAL A 74 -6.45 4.85 1.08
N ILE A 75 -7.14 5.06 2.21
CA ILE A 75 -8.55 5.42 2.24
C ILE A 75 -8.69 6.92 2.05
N THR A 76 -9.41 7.31 0.99
CA THR A 76 -9.70 8.70 0.65
C THR A 76 -11.15 8.89 0.19
N PRO A 77 -11.69 10.12 0.22
CA PRO A 77 -13.06 10.35 -0.25
C PRO A 77 -13.26 10.11 -1.74
N VAL A 78 -12.20 10.26 -2.54
CA VAL A 78 -12.20 10.14 -4.00
C VAL A 78 -10.92 9.45 -4.48
N ALA A 79 -10.93 8.92 -5.69
CA ALA A 79 -9.75 8.34 -6.31
C ALA A 79 -8.63 9.37 -6.47
N LEU A 80 -7.39 8.94 -6.22
CA LEU A 80 -6.19 9.71 -6.51
C LEU A 80 -5.61 9.27 -7.85
N ILE A 81 -4.81 10.12 -8.48
CA ILE A 81 -4.16 9.79 -9.76
C ILE A 81 -2.84 9.04 -9.52
N THR A 82 -2.48 8.17 -10.46
CA THR A 82 -1.20 7.46 -10.48
C THR A 82 -0.02 8.44 -10.46
N GLY A 83 0.99 8.14 -9.64
CA GLY A 83 2.21 8.95 -9.48
C GLY A 83 2.08 10.13 -8.53
N VAL A 84 0.90 10.38 -7.94
CA VAL A 84 0.74 11.46 -6.94
C VAL A 84 1.27 11.00 -5.58
N VAL A 85 1.84 11.95 -4.84
CA VAL A 85 2.29 11.73 -3.47
C VAL A 85 1.23 12.23 -2.50
N VAL A 86 0.83 11.39 -1.56
CA VAL A 86 -0.08 11.75 -0.47
C VAL A 86 0.58 11.49 0.89
N ARG A 87 0.52 12.47 1.79
CA ARG A 87 0.99 12.29 3.17
C ARG A 87 -0.05 11.58 3.98
N CYS A 88 0.36 10.50 4.64
CA CYS A 88 -0.51 9.59 5.37
C CYS A 88 -0.04 9.34 6.80
N ARG A 89 -0.94 8.81 7.59
CA ARG A 89 -0.68 8.10 8.84
C ARG A 89 -1.33 6.72 8.78
N THR A 90 -0.69 5.72 9.36
CA THR A 90 -1.27 4.38 9.40
C THR A 90 -2.32 4.26 10.50
N ILE A 91 -3.33 3.43 10.23
CA ILE A 91 -4.38 3.04 11.17
C ILE A 91 -4.39 1.54 11.45
N GLY A 92 -3.56 0.78 10.74
CA GLY A 92 -3.44 -0.67 10.87
C GLY A 92 -2.84 -1.32 9.64
N MET A 93 -2.97 -2.63 9.54
CA MET A 93 -2.41 -3.42 8.45
C MET A 93 -3.26 -4.66 8.19
N LEU A 94 -3.43 -5.04 6.93
CA LEU A 94 -3.96 -6.34 6.53
C LEU A 94 -2.80 -7.33 6.46
N GLN A 95 -2.87 -8.36 7.29
CA GLN A 95 -1.94 -9.48 7.20
C GLN A 95 -2.45 -10.50 6.20
N MET A 96 -1.60 -10.88 5.28
CA MET A 96 -1.89 -11.90 4.28
C MET A 96 -0.62 -12.63 3.88
N THR A 97 -0.80 -13.79 3.28
CA THR A 97 0.26 -14.61 2.69
C THR A 97 -0.15 -15.01 1.28
N ASP A 98 0.81 -15.17 0.41
CA ASP A 98 0.62 -15.67 -0.94
C ASP A 98 1.70 -16.70 -1.30
N GLU A 99 1.80 -17.07 -2.56
CA GLU A 99 2.78 -18.04 -3.05
C GLU A 99 4.25 -17.61 -2.85
N ALA A 100 4.50 -16.31 -2.68
CA ALA A 100 5.85 -15.76 -2.43
C ALA A 100 6.18 -15.62 -0.93
N GLY A 101 5.18 -15.69 -0.04
CA GLY A 101 5.36 -15.60 1.40
C GLY A 101 4.46 -14.59 2.09
N VAL A 102 4.98 -13.95 3.14
CA VAL A 102 4.26 -12.89 3.87
C VAL A 102 4.14 -11.66 3.00
N ASP A 103 2.92 -11.18 2.82
CA ASP A 103 2.57 -10.02 2.00
C ASP A 103 1.59 -9.12 2.77
N ALA A 104 2.12 -8.25 3.62
CA ALA A 104 1.31 -7.36 4.43
C ALA A 104 1.02 -6.04 3.69
N LYS A 105 -0.20 -5.53 3.85
CA LYS A 105 -0.62 -4.25 3.27
C LYS A 105 -0.98 -3.27 4.37
N LEU A 106 -0.23 -2.18 4.50
CA LEU A 106 -0.57 -1.12 5.44
C LEU A 106 -1.94 -0.52 5.10
N LEU A 107 -2.71 -0.14 6.11
CA LEU A 107 -3.94 0.62 5.95
C LEU A 107 -3.72 2.03 6.50
N ALA A 108 -3.91 3.03 5.65
CA ALA A 108 -3.60 4.41 5.98
C ALA A 108 -4.73 5.37 5.56
N VAL A 109 -4.72 6.52 6.20
CA VAL A 109 -5.56 7.68 5.87
C VAL A 109 -4.66 8.90 5.68
N PRO A 110 -5.07 9.90 4.89
CA PRO A 110 -4.33 11.15 4.80
C PRO A 110 -4.18 11.81 6.18
N VAL A 111 -3.06 12.49 6.41
CA VAL A 111 -2.89 13.29 7.64
C VAL A 111 -4.00 14.32 7.77
N ASP A 112 -4.40 14.66 8.98
CA ASP A 112 -5.56 15.53 9.27
C ASP A 112 -5.48 16.91 8.57
N LYS A 113 -4.28 17.41 8.35
CA LYS A 113 -4.04 18.65 7.61
C LYS A 113 -4.50 18.57 6.14
N LEU A 114 -4.41 17.39 5.51
CA LEU A 114 -4.87 17.17 4.14
C LEU A 114 -6.35 16.80 4.07
N CYS A 115 -6.82 15.98 5.04
CA CYS A 115 -8.21 15.53 5.07
C CYS A 115 -8.65 15.26 6.51
N ASN A 116 -9.50 16.12 7.04
CA ASN A 116 -9.99 15.99 8.42
C ASN A 116 -11.14 14.99 8.60
N MET A 117 -11.64 14.39 7.51
CA MET A 117 -12.74 13.41 7.57
C MET A 117 -12.37 12.17 8.39
N TYR A 118 -11.09 11.82 8.42
CA TYR A 118 -10.58 10.61 9.08
C TYR A 118 -9.91 10.87 10.43
N LYS A 119 -9.99 12.11 10.98
CA LYS A 119 -9.29 12.48 12.22
C LYS A 119 -9.60 11.57 13.42
N ASN A 120 -10.82 11.02 13.45
CA ASN A 120 -11.27 10.11 14.53
C ASN A 120 -11.03 8.63 14.21
N VAL A 121 -10.49 8.30 13.03
CA VAL A 121 -10.17 6.93 12.61
C VAL A 121 -8.76 6.61 13.05
N GLN A 122 -8.60 5.75 14.06
CA GLN A 122 -7.31 5.39 14.65
C GLN A 122 -6.94 3.92 14.46
N LYS A 123 -7.92 3.08 14.15
CA LYS A 123 -7.76 1.64 13.92
C LYS A 123 -8.66 1.19 12.77
N PRO A 124 -8.42 0.03 12.15
CA PRO A 124 -9.23 -0.47 11.05
C PRO A 124 -10.73 -0.51 11.38
N GLN A 125 -11.08 -0.94 12.60
CA GLN A 125 -12.47 -1.09 13.05
C GLN A 125 -13.25 0.23 13.20
N ASP A 126 -12.58 1.37 13.12
CA ASP A 126 -13.24 2.69 13.09
C ASP A 126 -13.78 3.02 11.68
N LEU A 127 -13.39 2.24 10.65
CA LEU A 127 -13.98 2.29 9.32
C LEU A 127 -15.27 1.44 9.26
N PRO A 128 -16.17 1.72 8.31
CA PRO A 128 -17.34 0.88 8.10
C PRO A 128 -16.94 -0.59 7.87
N ALA A 129 -17.60 -1.52 8.54
CA ALA A 129 -17.29 -2.95 8.45
C ALA A 129 -17.33 -3.47 6.98
N LEU A 130 -18.25 -2.94 6.17
CA LEU A 130 -18.33 -3.30 4.75
C LEU A 130 -17.07 -2.88 3.98
N THR A 131 -16.46 -1.73 4.32
CA THR A 131 -15.21 -1.29 3.67
C THR A 131 -14.07 -2.28 3.95
N LEU A 132 -13.90 -2.70 5.19
CA LEU A 132 -12.89 -3.70 5.56
C LEU A 132 -13.17 -5.05 4.89
N ALA A 133 -14.43 -5.47 4.84
CA ALA A 133 -14.82 -6.70 4.17
C ALA A 133 -14.54 -6.65 2.66
N GLN A 134 -14.82 -5.53 1.99
CA GLN A 134 -14.52 -5.35 0.56
C GLN A 134 -13.02 -5.41 0.28
N ILE A 135 -12.19 -4.82 1.14
CA ILE A 135 -10.73 -4.85 1.00
C ILE A 135 -10.23 -6.30 1.16
N SER A 136 -10.61 -6.98 2.23
CA SER A 136 -10.23 -8.36 2.48
C SER A 136 -10.66 -9.28 1.34
N HIS A 137 -11.92 -9.18 0.91
CA HIS A 137 -12.46 -9.97 -0.20
C HIS A 137 -11.70 -9.73 -1.52
N PHE A 138 -11.36 -8.47 -1.83
CA PHE A 138 -10.58 -8.16 -3.03
C PHE A 138 -9.25 -8.89 -3.01
N PHE A 139 -8.45 -8.76 -1.94
CA PHE A 139 -7.14 -9.37 -1.86
C PHE A 139 -7.20 -10.91 -1.78
N GLU A 140 -8.24 -11.46 -1.18
CA GLU A 140 -8.43 -12.91 -1.12
C GLU A 140 -8.72 -13.53 -2.49
N HIS A 141 -9.34 -12.79 -3.42
CA HIS A 141 -9.88 -13.31 -4.67
C HIS A 141 -9.30 -12.71 -5.96
N TYR A 142 -8.52 -11.63 -5.88
CA TYR A 142 -8.08 -10.93 -7.11
C TYR A 142 -7.11 -11.75 -7.98
N LYS A 143 -6.48 -12.80 -7.43
CA LYS A 143 -5.60 -13.73 -8.13
C LYS A 143 -6.29 -15.05 -8.54
N ASP A 144 -7.57 -15.28 -8.23
CA ASP A 144 -8.26 -16.58 -8.44
C ASP A 144 -8.23 -17.06 -9.90
N LEU A 145 -8.17 -16.16 -10.87
CA LEU A 145 -8.10 -16.47 -12.29
C LEU A 145 -6.67 -16.60 -12.82
N GLU A 146 -5.65 -16.45 -11.96
CA GLU A 146 -4.24 -16.59 -12.30
C GLU A 146 -3.74 -17.99 -11.94
N ILE A 147 -3.21 -18.74 -12.91
CA ILE A 147 -2.78 -20.12 -12.71
C ILE A 147 -1.63 -20.19 -11.70
N GLY A 148 -1.81 -20.99 -10.67
CA GLY A 148 -0.77 -21.22 -9.64
C GLY A 148 -0.65 -20.11 -8.61
N LYS A 149 -1.50 -19.07 -8.68
CA LYS A 149 -1.55 -17.98 -7.71
C LYS A 149 -2.64 -18.23 -6.66
N TRP A 150 -2.38 -17.76 -5.45
CA TRP A 150 -3.35 -17.81 -4.35
C TRP A 150 -3.01 -16.70 -3.34
N VAL A 151 -3.98 -16.32 -2.55
CA VAL A 151 -3.81 -15.42 -1.42
C VAL A 151 -4.62 -15.95 -0.24
N LYS A 152 -4.07 -15.84 0.95
CA LYS A 152 -4.75 -16.12 2.21
C LYS A 152 -4.72 -14.86 3.08
N VAL A 153 -5.89 -14.33 3.37
CA VAL A 153 -6.04 -13.20 4.29
C VAL A 153 -6.07 -13.72 5.73
N GLU A 154 -5.14 -13.25 6.57
CA GLU A 154 -5.04 -13.62 7.98
C GLU A 154 -5.88 -12.71 8.87
N GLY A 155 -6.08 -11.46 8.49
CA GLY A 155 -6.90 -10.48 9.20
C GLY A 155 -6.25 -9.11 9.39
N TRP A 156 -6.92 -8.27 10.17
CA TRP A 156 -6.50 -6.91 10.46
C TRP A 156 -5.74 -6.83 11.78
N VAL A 157 -4.62 -6.12 11.78
CA VAL A 157 -3.86 -5.76 12.98
C VAL A 157 -3.86 -4.24 13.18
N ASP A 158 -3.48 -3.80 14.37
CA ASP A 158 -3.54 -2.41 14.80
C ASP A 158 -2.44 -1.51 14.20
N ALA A 159 -2.52 -0.22 14.55
CA ALA A 159 -1.57 0.78 14.06
C ALA A 159 -0.15 0.56 14.60
N ASP A 160 0.04 -0.04 15.78
CA ASP A 160 1.36 -0.24 16.37
C ASP A 160 2.13 -1.32 15.61
N ALA A 161 1.46 -2.42 15.21
CA ALA A 161 2.04 -3.43 14.34
C ALA A 161 2.41 -2.84 12.96
N ALA A 162 1.53 -2.00 12.39
CA ALA A 162 1.78 -1.33 11.13
C ALA A 162 2.97 -0.35 11.20
N LYS A 163 3.12 0.39 12.29
CA LYS A 163 4.28 1.28 12.52
C LYS A 163 5.58 0.51 12.63
N ALA A 164 5.56 -0.65 13.29
CA ALA A 164 6.73 -1.51 13.39
C ALA A 164 7.17 -2.00 11.99
N GLU A 165 6.23 -2.36 11.11
CA GLU A 165 6.53 -2.77 9.73
C GLU A 165 7.12 -1.60 8.90
N ILE A 166 6.61 -0.38 9.04
CA ILE A 166 7.20 0.81 8.39
C ILE A 166 8.67 0.94 8.79
N MET A 167 8.97 0.88 10.08
CA MET A 167 10.35 1.03 10.58
C MET A 167 11.24 -0.10 10.13
N ALA A 168 10.76 -1.35 10.15
CA ALA A 168 11.49 -2.50 9.62
C ALA A 168 11.79 -2.35 8.12
N GLY A 169 10.83 -1.85 7.34
CA GLY A 169 11.00 -1.56 5.91
C GLY A 169 12.06 -0.50 5.64
N VAL A 170 12.10 0.56 6.44
CA VAL A 170 13.17 1.59 6.39
C VAL A 170 14.54 1.00 6.72
N GLU A 171 14.62 0.15 7.74
CA GLU A 171 15.88 -0.50 8.14
C GLU A 171 16.39 -1.43 7.03
N ARG A 172 15.51 -2.26 6.43
CA ARG A 172 15.86 -3.14 5.31
C ARG A 172 16.40 -2.34 4.13
N TYR A 173 15.73 -1.24 3.75
CA TYR A 173 16.20 -0.35 2.68
C TYR A 173 17.56 0.26 2.99
N ASN A 174 17.77 0.75 4.21
CA ASN A 174 19.05 1.33 4.61
C ASN A 174 20.19 0.31 4.62
N ALA A 175 19.91 -0.95 4.94
CA ALA A 175 20.86 -2.05 4.97
C ALA A 175 21.15 -2.64 3.57
N ALA A 176 20.29 -2.38 2.57
CA ALA A 176 20.46 -2.89 1.22
C ALA A 176 21.72 -2.33 0.55
N LYS A 177 22.50 -3.21 -0.10
CA LYS A 177 23.71 -2.82 -0.85
C LYS A 177 23.36 -2.08 -2.13
N ASP A 178 22.40 -2.62 -2.86
CA ASP A 178 21.86 -2.05 -4.08
C ASP A 178 20.46 -1.50 -3.77
N LYS A 179 20.35 -0.16 -3.73
CA LYS A 179 19.10 0.51 -3.38
C LYS A 179 18.28 0.73 -4.64
N PRO A 180 17.03 0.21 -4.68
CA PRO A 180 16.15 0.47 -5.81
C PRO A 180 15.78 1.96 -5.92
N ALA A 181 15.39 2.39 -7.13
CA ALA A 181 15.04 3.78 -7.43
C ALA A 181 13.56 4.12 -7.11
N PHE A 182 13.13 3.87 -5.88
CA PHE A 182 11.79 4.22 -5.41
C PHE A 182 11.73 4.71 -3.98
#